data_564bb2e093ea2fd643e92455487f804d
#
_entry.id   564bb2e093ea2fd643e92455487f804d
#
_cell.length_a   1.000
_cell.length_b   1.000
_cell.length_c   1.000
_cell.angle_alpha   90.00
_cell.angle_beta   90.00
_cell.angle_gamma   90.00
#
_symmetry.space_group_name_H-M   'P 1'
#
loop_
_entity.id
_entity.type
_entity.pdbx_description
1 polymer ?
#
loop_
_entity_poly.entity_id
_entity_poly.type
_entity_poly.pdbx_seq_one_letter_code
_entity_poly.pdbx_strand_id
1 'polypeptide(L)'
;MKNSLLFITVLVAAPVLPLFSAENLVKNGSFDEGADSAAQWELADGLTTFFEKEEGRGRIVKMDTLVDRKQALDWQKTFKADPTRPPPAKAPIEPASYGSIGGNEGVMLDSEFIDCKPGQDYKLTADFKGVGKPFVWIKGFLWHPTRKTWVDGYQTRLEPDTVSMTEWHTSSIGFNPTAKSPRIQKFKIRLYSYWPNGLYYFDNIRVEAITPEEMARLVEQRSGDKLK
;
A
#
# COMPACT_ATOMS: atom_id res chain seq x y z
N MET A 1 43.24 -46.58 -43.83
CA MET A 1 42.73 -46.56 -42.42
C MET A 1 42.28 -45.15 -42.12
N LYS A 2 40.96 -44.93 -42.03
CA LYS A 2 40.33 -43.58 -41.71
C LYS A 2 39.96 -43.59 -40.22
N ASN A 3 40.66 -42.80 -39.43
CA ASN A 3 40.27 -42.57 -38.00
C ASN A 3 39.16 -41.53 -37.92
N SER A 4 37.96 -41.99 -37.57
CA SER A 4 36.86 -41.07 -37.20
C SER A 4 37.02 -40.70 -35.74
N LEU A 5 37.22 -39.39 -35.49
CA LEU A 5 37.19 -38.82 -34.12
C LEU A 5 35.73 -38.55 -33.75
N LEU A 6 35.26 -39.22 -32.71
CA LEU A 6 33.91 -39.02 -32.15
C LEU A 6 33.99 -37.88 -31.11
N PHE A 7 33.39 -36.73 -31.42
CA PHE A 7 33.23 -35.65 -30.43
C PHE A 7 32.00 -35.92 -29.57
N ILE A 8 32.20 -36.19 -28.29
CA ILE A 8 31.13 -36.28 -27.30
C ILE A 8 30.91 -34.88 -26.72
N THR A 9 29.80 -34.24 -27.09
CA THR A 9 29.37 -32.97 -26.51
C THR A 9 28.66 -33.27 -25.19
N VAL A 10 29.29 -32.95 -24.07
CA VAL A 10 28.67 -33.03 -22.74
C VAL A 10 27.80 -31.78 -22.53
N LEU A 11 26.50 -31.96 -22.57
CA LEU A 11 25.54 -30.90 -22.24
C LEU A 11 25.48 -30.78 -20.70
N VAL A 12 26.12 -29.75 -20.15
CA VAL A 12 26.00 -29.43 -18.72
C VAL A 12 24.69 -28.69 -18.51
N ALA A 13 23.69 -29.38 -17.96
CA ALA A 13 22.45 -28.75 -17.53
C ALA A 13 22.74 -27.90 -16.30
N ALA A 14 22.63 -26.57 -16.42
CA ALA A 14 22.69 -25.66 -15.29
C ALA A 14 21.47 -25.91 -14.37
N PRO A 15 21.65 -26.01 -13.04
CA PRO A 15 20.53 -26.16 -12.13
C PRO A 15 19.65 -24.92 -12.21
N VAL A 16 18.37 -25.09 -12.59
CA VAL A 16 17.34 -24.06 -12.47
C VAL A 16 17.01 -23.94 -10.97
N LEU A 17 17.61 -22.97 -10.31
CA LEU A 17 17.23 -22.63 -8.95
C LEU A 17 15.76 -22.16 -8.96
N PRO A 18 14.89 -22.71 -8.08
CA PRO A 18 13.53 -22.22 -7.98
C PRO A 18 13.56 -20.74 -7.58
N LEU A 19 12.95 -19.88 -8.39
CA LEU A 19 12.66 -18.50 -8.02
C LEU A 19 11.61 -18.58 -6.89
N PHE A 20 12.07 -18.60 -5.64
CA PHE A 20 11.18 -18.36 -4.52
C PHE A 20 10.70 -16.92 -4.64
N SER A 21 9.46 -16.72 -5.04
CA SER A 21 8.80 -15.42 -4.87
C SER A 21 8.81 -15.10 -3.39
N ALA A 22 9.39 -13.96 -3.02
CA ALA A 22 9.39 -13.53 -1.62
C ALA A 22 7.94 -13.42 -1.12
N GLU A 23 7.70 -13.86 0.12
CA GLU A 23 6.38 -13.84 0.74
C GLU A 23 5.89 -12.39 0.88
N ASN A 24 4.63 -12.13 0.49
CA ASN A 24 3.99 -10.85 0.75
C ASN A 24 3.64 -10.76 2.24
N LEU A 25 4.26 -9.84 2.96
CA LEU A 25 4.01 -9.62 4.38
C LEU A 25 2.69 -8.89 4.65
N VAL A 26 2.14 -8.18 3.66
CA VAL A 26 0.78 -7.63 3.70
C VAL A 26 -0.19 -8.75 3.37
N LYS A 27 -0.91 -9.21 4.37
CA LYS A 27 -1.95 -10.19 4.14
C LYS A 27 -3.08 -9.59 3.33
N ASN A 28 -3.60 -10.38 2.37
CA ASN A 28 -4.69 -9.95 1.49
C ASN A 28 -4.43 -8.58 0.82
N GLY A 29 -3.23 -8.39 0.28
CA GLY A 29 -2.87 -7.14 -0.40
C GLY A 29 -3.55 -6.94 -1.76
N SER A 30 -4.22 -7.96 -2.31
CA SER A 30 -5.13 -7.88 -3.46
C SER A 30 -6.59 -7.62 -3.04
N PHE A 31 -6.88 -7.55 -1.74
CA PHE A 31 -8.21 -7.34 -1.14
C PHE A 31 -9.26 -8.42 -1.45
N ASP A 32 -8.92 -9.50 -2.13
CA ASP A 32 -9.88 -10.51 -2.62
C ASP A 32 -10.46 -11.43 -1.54
N GLU A 33 -9.78 -11.54 -0.40
CA GLU A 33 -10.22 -12.37 0.72
C GLU A 33 -11.21 -11.61 1.61
N GLY A 34 -12.22 -12.33 2.13
CA GLY A 34 -13.30 -11.80 2.95
C GLY A 34 -14.62 -11.64 2.18
N ALA A 35 -15.75 -11.61 2.89
CA ALA A 35 -17.07 -11.52 2.27
C ALA A 35 -17.39 -10.10 1.79
N ASP A 36 -17.76 -9.22 2.72
CA ASP A 36 -18.23 -7.86 2.42
C ASP A 36 -17.11 -6.81 2.55
N SER A 37 -16.02 -7.16 3.24
CA SER A 37 -14.85 -6.32 3.42
C SER A 37 -13.58 -7.14 3.24
N ALA A 38 -12.46 -6.50 2.92
CA ALA A 38 -11.20 -7.21 2.79
C ALA A 38 -10.70 -7.65 4.16
N ALA A 39 -10.52 -8.97 4.34
CA ALA A 39 -9.91 -9.51 5.55
C ALA A 39 -8.53 -8.88 5.78
N GLN A 40 -8.13 -8.68 7.04
CA GLN A 40 -6.83 -8.13 7.43
C GLN A 40 -6.63 -6.62 7.15
N TRP A 41 -7.71 -5.93 6.78
CA TRP A 41 -7.78 -4.49 6.60
C TRP A 41 -8.88 -3.89 7.45
N GLU A 42 -8.80 -2.60 7.75
CA GLU A 42 -9.91 -1.88 8.36
C GLU A 42 -11.17 -1.99 7.49
N LEU A 43 -12.34 -1.88 8.11
CA LEU A 43 -13.60 -1.89 7.38
C LEU A 43 -13.75 -0.63 6.54
N ALA A 44 -14.19 -0.78 5.31
CA ALA A 44 -14.60 0.35 4.48
C ALA A 44 -15.88 0.96 5.04
N ASP A 45 -15.94 2.30 5.12
CA ASP A 45 -17.05 3.03 5.75
C ASP A 45 -18.27 3.22 4.84
N GLY A 46 -18.16 2.85 3.56
CA GLY A 46 -19.25 2.93 2.58
C GLY A 46 -19.62 4.35 2.13
N LEU A 47 -18.95 5.40 2.65
CA LEU A 47 -19.13 6.79 2.24
C LEU A 47 -17.86 7.38 1.63
N THR A 48 -16.70 7.15 2.27
CA THR A 48 -15.41 7.65 1.80
C THR A 48 -14.49 6.54 1.32
N THR A 49 -14.68 5.32 1.83
CA THR A 49 -13.90 4.12 1.47
C THR A 49 -14.82 2.99 1.05
N PHE A 50 -14.41 2.24 0.02
CA PHE A 50 -15.18 1.15 -0.56
C PHE A 50 -14.26 0.01 -0.97
N PHE A 51 -14.75 -1.24 -0.90
CA PHE A 51 -14.20 -2.37 -1.61
C PHE A 51 -15.10 -2.66 -2.81
N GLU A 52 -14.59 -2.44 -4.02
CA GLU A 52 -15.33 -2.66 -5.27
C GLU A 52 -14.66 -3.73 -6.13
N LYS A 53 -15.42 -4.38 -7.02
CA LYS A 53 -14.87 -5.31 -8.00
C LYS A 53 -14.57 -4.55 -9.29
N GLU A 54 -13.37 -4.75 -9.83
CA GLU A 54 -12.96 -4.27 -11.14
C GLU A 54 -12.64 -5.48 -12.04
N GLU A 55 -13.15 -5.47 -13.28
CA GLU A 55 -12.93 -6.55 -14.23
C GLU A 55 -11.44 -6.76 -14.50
N GLY A 56 -10.98 -8.00 -14.44
CA GLY A 56 -9.59 -8.38 -14.65
C GLY A 56 -8.64 -8.12 -13.46
N ARG A 57 -9.14 -7.51 -12.35
CA ARG A 57 -8.33 -7.24 -11.16
C ARG A 57 -8.86 -7.88 -9.87
N GLY A 58 -10.13 -8.23 -9.82
CA GLY A 58 -10.75 -8.69 -8.59
C GLY A 58 -11.28 -7.53 -7.75
N ARG A 59 -11.04 -7.57 -6.44
CA ARG A 59 -11.47 -6.51 -5.53
C ARG A 59 -10.37 -5.44 -5.40
N ILE A 60 -10.78 -4.18 -5.45
CA ILE A 60 -9.92 -3.01 -5.30
C ILE A 60 -10.42 -2.12 -4.15
N VAL A 61 -9.57 -1.29 -3.61
CA VAL A 61 -9.97 -0.19 -2.72
C VAL A 61 -10.26 1.04 -3.55
N LYS A 62 -11.45 1.62 -3.36
CA LYS A 62 -11.81 2.94 -3.86
C LYS A 62 -11.93 3.92 -2.71
N MET A 63 -11.38 5.11 -2.86
CA MET A 63 -11.51 6.23 -1.93
C MET A 63 -12.14 7.43 -2.65
N ASP A 64 -13.19 7.99 -2.04
CA ASP A 64 -13.84 9.22 -2.50
C ASP A 64 -13.49 10.37 -1.55
N THR A 65 -12.66 11.28 -2.02
CA THR A 65 -12.23 12.44 -1.24
C THR A 65 -13.11 13.67 -1.48
N LEU A 66 -14.06 13.59 -2.44
CA LEU A 66 -15.07 14.63 -2.72
C LEU A 66 -16.34 14.39 -1.89
N VAL A 67 -16.19 14.27 -0.59
CA VAL A 67 -17.29 14.17 0.37
C VAL A 67 -17.22 15.38 1.29
N ASP A 68 -18.38 15.98 1.65
CA ASP A 68 -18.42 17.09 2.62
C ASP A 68 -17.68 16.71 3.90
N ARG A 69 -16.79 17.59 4.35
CA ARG A 69 -15.92 17.33 5.50
C ARG A 69 -16.70 17.01 6.77
N LYS A 70 -17.73 17.80 7.06
CA LYS A 70 -18.55 17.59 8.27
C LYS A 70 -19.29 16.27 8.18
N GLN A 71 -19.91 15.98 7.03
CA GLN A 71 -20.59 14.71 6.81
C GLN A 71 -19.64 13.53 6.98
N ALA A 72 -18.44 13.57 6.37
CA ALA A 72 -17.45 12.50 6.47
C ALA A 72 -17.02 12.26 7.93
N LEU A 73 -16.67 13.32 8.67
CA LEU A 73 -16.23 13.20 10.06
C LEU A 73 -17.34 12.71 11.00
N ASP A 74 -18.58 13.17 10.82
CA ASP A 74 -19.72 12.71 11.61
C ASP A 74 -20.06 11.25 11.29
N TRP A 75 -19.95 10.87 10.02
CA TRP A 75 -20.13 9.48 9.61
C TRP A 75 -19.04 8.56 10.17
N GLN A 76 -17.77 8.93 10.08
CA GLN A 76 -16.66 8.14 10.63
C GLN A 76 -16.83 7.85 12.14
N LYS A 77 -17.31 8.83 12.92
CA LYS A 77 -17.65 8.62 14.33
C LYS A 77 -18.79 7.62 14.50
N THR A 78 -19.84 7.76 13.69
CA THR A 78 -21.01 6.88 13.72
C THR A 78 -20.63 5.45 13.34
N PHE A 79 -19.90 5.29 12.23
CA PHE A 79 -19.42 4.02 11.73
C PHE A 79 -18.49 3.31 12.73
N LYS A 80 -17.58 4.05 13.36
CA LYS A 80 -16.70 3.50 14.41
C LYS A 80 -17.46 2.98 15.61
N ALA A 81 -18.59 3.61 15.97
CA ALA A 81 -19.45 3.18 17.08
C ALA A 81 -20.33 1.99 16.69
N ASP A 82 -20.80 1.94 15.43
CA ASP A 82 -21.66 0.88 14.90
C ASP A 82 -21.40 0.68 13.40
N PRO A 83 -20.50 -0.24 13.03
CA PRO A 83 -20.16 -0.52 11.64
C PRO A 83 -21.29 -1.20 10.83
N THR A 84 -22.37 -1.61 11.47
CA THR A 84 -23.50 -2.25 10.78
C THR A 84 -24.49 -1.23 10.21
N ARG A 85 -24.35 0.04 10.54
CA ARG A 85 -25.19 1.11 10.01
C ARG A 85 -24.96 1.33 8.52
N PRO A 86 -26.04 1.51 7.74
CA PRO A 86 -25.88 1.92 6.35
C PRO A 86 -25.31 3.36 6.28
N PRO A 87 -24.42 3.64 5.30
CA PRO A 87 -23.92 4.99 5.10
C PRO A 87 -25.03 5.95 4.69
N PRO A 88 -24.92 7.24 5.07
CA PRO A 88 -25.87 8.26 4.60
C PRO A 88 -25.69 8.51 3.10
N ALA A 89 -26.73 9.03 2.46
CA ALA A 89 -26.59 9.56 1.11
C ALA A 89 -25.54 10.68 1.09
N LYS A 90 -24.65 10.65 0.10
CA LYS A 90 -23.61 11.66 -0.09
C LYS A 90 -24.26 13.03 -0.34
N ALA A 91 -23.94 14.02 0.50
CA ALA A 91 -24.38 15.40 0.31
C ALA A 91 -23.75 16.01 -0.96
N PRO A 92 -24.47 16.84 -1.71
CA PRO A 92 -23.90 17.61 -2.82
C PRO A 92 -22.75 18.50 -2.31
N ILE A 93 -21.65 18.50 -3.08
CA ILE A 93 -20.49 19.35 -2.81
C ILE A 93 -19.88 19.77 -4.15
N GLU A 94 -19.42 21.03 -4.23
CA GLU A 94 -18.73 21.52 -5.42
C GLU A 94 -17.40 20.83 -5.63
N PRO A 95 -17.06 20.41 -6.88
CA PRO A 95 -15.74 19.95 -7.23
C PRO A 95 -14.66 20.98 -6.84
N ALA A 96 -13.48 20.54 -6.46
CA ALA A 96 -12.38 21.40 -5.99
C ALA A 96 -12.68 22.21 -4.71
N SER A 97 -13.67 21.79 -3.92
CA SER A 97 -13.99 22.44 -2.65
C SER A 97 -12.99 22.08 -1.56
N TYR A 98 -12.42 23.09 -0.91
CA TYR A 98 -11.69 22.89 0.37
C TYR A 98 -12.61 22.50 1.53
N GLY A 99 -13.93 22.58 1.37
CA GLY A 99 -14.92 22.07 2.31
C GLY A 99 -15.06 20.55 2.31
N SER A 100 -14.40 19.85 1.40
CA SER A 100 -14.38 18.40 1.34
C SER A 100 -13.42 17.78 2.36
N ILE A 101 -13.60 16.48 2.63
CA ILE A 101 -12.65 15.71 3.44
C ILE A 101 -11.25 15.68 2.80
N GLY A 102 -11.16 15.60 1.47
CA GLY A 102 -9.91 15.63 0.73
C GLY A 102 -9.20 16.98 0.78
N GLY A 103 -9.90 18.08 1.01
CA GLY A 103 -9.29 19.40 1.18
C GLY A 103 -8.64 19.62 2.54
N ASN A 104 -8.83 18.72 3.49
CA ASN A 104 -8.38 18.84 4.89
C ASN A 104 -7.68 17.58 5.40
N GLU A 105 -8.45 16.61 5.92
CA GLU A 105 -7.90 15.43 6.60
C GLU A 105 -7.46 14.33 5.65
N GLY A 106 -8.08 14.25 4.47
CA GLY A 106 -7.96 13.12 3.56
C GLY A 106 -8.74 11.89 4.01
N VAL A 107 -8.66 10.84 3.21
CA VAL A 107 -9.28 9.53 3.44
C VAL A 107 -8.20 8.51 3.63
N MET A 108 -8.36 7.60 4.59
CA MET A 108 -7.35 6.60 4.93
C MET A 108 -7.97 5.23 5.21
N LEU A 109 -7.17 4.18 5.00
CA LEU A 109 -7.49 2.79 5.32
C LEU A 109 -6.21 2.06 5.73
N ASP A 110 -6.20 1.44 6.93
CA ASP A 110 -5.03 0.77 7.47
C ASP A 110 -5.10 -0.76 7.28
N SER A 111 -3.94 -1.37 7.03
CA SER A 111 -3.76 -2.82 7.17
C SER A 111 -3.70 -3.23 8.65
N GLU A 112 -3.75 -4.52 8.92
CA GLU A 112 -3.30 -5.06 10.21
C GLU A 112 -1.81 -4.78 10.44
N PHE A 113 -1.36 -5.02 11.67
CA PHE A 113 0.04 -4.92 12.04
C PHE A 113 0.89 -6.01 11.40
N ILE A 114 2.04 -5.62 10.90
CA ILE A 114 3.10 -6.48 10.37
C ILE A 114 4.28 -6.41 11.34
N ASP A 115 4.82 -7.55 11.73
CA ASP A 115 5.98 -7.60 12.63
C ASP A 115 7.23 -7.08 11.91
N CYS A 116 7.97 -6.22 12.58
CA CYS A 116 9.20 -5.61 12.07
C CYS A 116 10.43 -6.33 12.62
N LYS A 117 11.27 -6.87 11.72
CA LYS A 117 12.55 -7.48 12.13
C LYS A 117 13.63 -6.40 12.22
N PRO A 118 14.41 -6.33 13.31
CA PRO A 118 15.52 -5.38 13.44
C PRO A 118 16.52 -5.51 12.28
N GLY A 119 16.91 -4.38 11.68
CA GLY A 119 17.88 -4.33 10.60
C GLY A 119 17.40 -4.80 9.24
N GLN A 120 16.17 -5.30 9.13
CA GLN A 120 15.62 -5.81 7.87
C GLN A 120 15.22 -4.67 6.94
N ASP A 121 15.68 -4.75 5.71
CA ASP A 121 15.22 -3.93 4.60
C ASP A 121 13.98 -4.53 3.95
N TYR A 122 13.06 -3.67 3.54
CA TYR A 122 11.80 -4.04 2.92
C TYR A 122 11.56 -3.24 1.65
N LYS A 123 10.77 -3.81 0.74
CA LYS A 123 10.23 -3.14 -0.44
C LYS A 123 8.71 -3.13 -0.36
N LEU A 124 8.12 -1.95 -0.47
CA LEU A 124 6.69 -1.77 -0.69
C LEU A 124 6.45 -1.57 -2.18
N THR A 125 5.51 -2.31 -2.73
CA THR A 125 4.96 -2.11 -4.08
C THR A 125 3.45 -1.93 -3.98
N ALA A 126 2.88 -1.05 -4.80
CA ALA A 126 1.44 -0.82 -4.85
C ALA A 126 1.02 -0.37 -6.25
N ASP A 127 -0.21 -0.73 -6.62
CA ASP A 127 -0.88 -0.23 -7.81
C ASP A 127 -1.80 0.93 -7.44
N PHE A 128 -1.82 1.95 -8.31
CA PHE A 128 -2.57 3.20 -8.12
C PHE A 128 -3.32 3.61 -9.37
N LYS A 129 -4.47 4.25 -9.16
CA LYS A 129 -5.22 5.00 -10.19
C LYS A 129 -5.95 6.14 -9.49
N GLY A 130 -6.06 7.33 -10.10
CA GLY A 130 -6.80 8.42 -9.48
C GLY A 130 -6.51 9.81 -10.04
N VAL A 131 -7.24 10.79 -9.54
CA VAL A 131 -7.19 12.20 -9.99
C VAL A 131 -5.91 12.94 -9.62
N GLY A 132 -5.13 12.40 -8.68
CA GLY A 132 -3.91 13.00 -8.17
C GLY A 132 -2.93 11.95 -7.70
N LYS A 133 -2.02 12.32 -6.81
CA LYS A 133 -1.01 11.41 -6.24
C LYS A 133 -1.47 10.90 -4.88
N PRO A 134 -2.05 9.69 -4.79
CA PRO A 134 -2.30 9.07 -3.51
C PRO A 134 -0.99 8.67 -2.83
N PHE A 135 -1.03 8.43 -1.53
CA PHE A 135 0.13 7.95 -0.80
C PHE A 135 -0.14 6.57 -0.22
N VAL A 136 0.90 5.75 -0.14
CA VAL A 136 0.91 4.59 0.73
C VAL A 136 1.94 4.82 1.82
N TRP A 137 1.47 5.09 3.03
CA TRP A 137 2.32 5.31 4.19
C TRP A 137 2.75 3.98 4.80
N ILE A 138 3.97 3.92 5.23
CA ILE A 138 4.50 2.93 6.14
C ILE A 138 4.61 3.59 7.51
N LYS A 139 3.76 3.18 8.46
CA LYS A 139 3.69 3.71 9.82
C LYS A 139 4.30 2.68 10.76
N GLY A 140 5.44 3.01 11.39
CA GLY A 140 6.13 2.13 12.33
C GLY A 140 5.80 2.46 13.77
N PHE A 141 5.64 1.43 14.60
CA PHE A 141 5.16 1.52 15.97
C PHE A 141 6.13 0.87 16.95
N LEU A 142 6.22 1.46 18.12
CA LEU A 142 6.89 0.90 19.28
C LEU A 142 5.91 0.76 20.45
N TRP A 143 6.13 -0.25 21.28
CA TRP A 143 5.32 -0.42 22.49
C TRP A 143 5.74 0.57 23.58
N HIS A 144 4.79 1.34 24.10
CA HIS A 144 5.01 2.25 25.21
C HIS A 144 4.59 1.58 26.52
N PRO A 145 5.54 1.13 27.37
CA PRO A 145 5.24 0.27 28.52
C PRO A 145 4.36 0.95 29.57
N THR A 146 4.56 2.24 29.82
CA THR A 146 3.78 2.99 30.80
C THR A 146 2.35 3.25 30.35
N ARG A 147 2.15 3.59 29.07
CA ARG A 147 0.81 3.85 28.50
C ARG A 147 0.10 2.57 28.07
N LYS A 148 0.81 1.44 28.05
CA LYS A 148 0.33 0.13 27.57
C LYS A 148 -0.35 0.23 26.19
N THR A 149 0.28 0.95 25.27
CA THR A 149 -0.23 1.16 23.91
C THR A 149 0.90 1.26 22.89
N TRP A 150 0.55 1.01 21.62
CA TRP A 150 1.43 1.26 20.50
C TRP A 150 1.45 2.76 20.18
N VAL A 151 2.64 3.31 19.97
CA VAL A 151 2.84 4.71 19.60
C VAL A 151 3.65 4.81 18.32
N ASP A 152 3.34 5.80 17.50
CA ASP A 152 4.08 6.14 16.30
C ASP A 152 5.55 6.45 16.62
N GLY A 153 6.48 5.89 15.86
CA GLY A 153 7.92 6.11 16.03
C GLY A 153 8.69 6.14 14.73
N TYR A 154 8.02 5.87 13.60
CA TYR A 154 8.60 5.92 12.27
C TYR A 154 7.50 6.16 11.23
N GLN A 155 7.85 6.91 10.20
CA GLN A 155 7.01 7.01 9.01
C GLN A 155 7.83 7.27 7.76
N THR A 156 7.43 6.66 6.67
CA THR A 156 7.84 6.98 5.30
C THR A 156 6.67 6.71 4.37
N ARG A 157 6.76 7.10 3.11
CA ARG A 157 5.66 6.91 2.17
C ARG A 157 6.15 6.60 0.77
N LEU A 158 5.37 5.81 0.06
CA LEU A 158 5.42 5.65 -1.37
C LEU A 158 4.50 6.71 -1.98
N GLU A 159 5.08 7.54 -2.86
CA GLU A 159 4.37 8.44 -3.76
C GLU A 159 4.55 7.91 -5.18
N PRO A 160 3.47 7.70 -5.95
CA PRO A 160 3.62 7.29 -7.34
C PRO A 160 4.22 8.42 -8.18
N ASP A 161 5.08 8.06 -9.12
CA ASP A 161 5.69 9.03 -10.05
C ASP A 161 4.64 9.60 -11.00
N THR A 162 3.76 8.73 -11.48
CA THR A 162 2.66 9.08 -12.39
C THR A 162 1.37 8.43 -11.89
N VAL A 163 0.27 9.19 -11.98
CA VAL A 163 -1.09 8.68 -11.70
C VAL A 163 -2.05 9.22 -12.74
N SER A 164 -2.94 8.37 -13.22
CA SER A 164 -4.00 8.69 -14.15
C SER A 164 -5.35 8.24 -13.59
N MET A 165 -6.43 8.95 -13.93
CA MET A 165 -7.78 8.50 -13.59
C MET A 165 -8.23 7.25 -14.34
N THR A 166 -7.61 6.96 -15.50
CA THR A 166 -8.04 5.91 -16.44
C THR A 166 -7.13 4.68 -16.44
N GLU A 167 -5.89 4.82 -15.94
CA GLU A 167 -4.88 3.77 -16.06
C GLU A 167 -4.28 3.44 -14.69
N TRP A 168 -3.98 2.17 -14.50
CA TRP A 168 -3.25 1.69 -13.35
C TRP A 168 -1.74 1.87 -13.53
N HIS A 169 -1.07 2.34 -12.48
CA HIS A 169 0.37 2.48 -12.41
C HIS A 169 0.91 1.75 -11.19
N THR A 170 2.01 1.04 -11.37
CA THR A 170 2.72 0.37 -10.28
C THR A 170 3.92 1.20 -9.87
N SER A 171 4.09 1.43 -8.58
CA SER A 171 5.28 2.08 -8.01
C SER A 171 5.83 1.30 -6.82
N SER A 172 7.09 1.52 -6.49
CA SER A 172 7.73 0.85 -5.36
C SER A 172 8.70 1.74 -4.60
N ILE A 173 8.97 1.40 -3.33
CA ILE A 173 9.96 2.07 -2.47
C ILE A 173 10.64 1.06 -1.55
N GLY A 174 11.95 1.20 -1.38
CA GLY A 174 12.70 0.54 -0.30
C GLY A 174 12.56 1.30 1.02
N PHE A 175 12.45 0.59 2.14
CA PHE A 175 12.38 1.19 3.47
C PHE A 175 12.95 0.26 4.56
N ASN A 176 13.42 0.87 5.65
CA ASN A 176 13.86 0.15 6.84
C ASN A 176 13.38 0.91 8.09
N PRO A 177 12.33 0.43 8.78
CA PRO A 177 11.78 1.13 9.94
C PRO A 177 12.77 1.25 11.10
N THR A 178 13.70 0.30 11.23
CA THR A 178 14.61 0.20 12.36
C THR A 178 15.95 0.94 12.14
N ALA A 179 16.28 1.36 10.93
CA ALA A 179 17.57 2.00 10.62
C ALA A 179 17.83 3.27 11.46
N LYS A 180 16.80 4.12 11.64
CA LYS A 180 16.87 5.34 12.47
C LYS A 180 16.06 5.24 13.77
N SER A 181 15.24 4.21 13.91
CA SER A 181 14.33 3.99 15.05
C SER A 181 14.39 2.53 15.48
N PRO A 182 15.50 2.07 16.10
CA PRO A 182 15.75 0.64 16.37
C PRO A 182 14.73 0.00 17.33
N ARG A 183 13.89 0.80 18.00
CA ARG A 183 12.83 0.31 18.89
C ARG A 183 11.51 -0.01 18.20
N ILE A 184 11.40 0.22 16.88
CA ILE A 184 10.20 -0.16 16.10
C ILE A 184 10.07 -1.68 16.10
N GLN A 185 8.87 -2.16 16.45
CA GLN A 185 8.55 -3.58 16.57
C GLN A 185 7.52 -4.04 15.54
N LYS A 186 6.67 -3.12 15.11
CA LYS A 186 5.61 -3.39 14.13
C LYS A 186 5.46 -2.20 13.18
N PHE A 187 4.87 -2.46 12.02
CA PHE A 187 4.43 -1.40 11.12
C PHE A 187 3.05 -1.73 10.52
N LYS A 188 2.40 -0.73 9.97
CA LYS A 188 1.17 -0.84 9.19
C LYS A 188 1.35 -0.18 7.85
N ILE A 189 0.62 -0.64 6.87
CA ILE A 189 0.44 0.04 5.60
C ILE A 189 -0.86 0.85 5.69
N ARG A 190 -0.76 2.14 5.37
CA ARG A 190 -1.90 3.06 5.32
C ARG A 190 -2.06 3.58 3.92
N LEU A 191 -3.14 3.22 3.26
CA LEU A 191 -3.59 3.86 2.04
C LEU A 191 -4.13 5.24 2.40
N TYR A 192 -3.77 6.26 1.62
CA TYR A 192 -4.16 7.63 1.92
C TYR A 192 -4.35 8.45 0.64
N SER A 193 -5.46 9.16 0.58
CA SER A 193 -5.81 10.06 -0.52
C SER A 193 -6.35 11.37 0.02
N TYR A 194 -6.01 12.50 -0.64
CA TYR A 194 -6.50 13.80 -0.19
C TYR A 194 -6.80 14.74 -1.37
N TRP A 195 -5.84 15.48 -1.88
CA TRP A 195 -6.00 16.50 -2.90
C TRP A 195 -5.31 16.12 -4.22
N PRO A 196 -5.87 16.49 -5.40
CA PRO A 196 -7.18 17.10 -5.63
C PRO A 196 -8.34 16.19 -5.25
N ASN A 197 -9.52 16.78 -4.95
CA ASN A 197 -10.71 16.02 -4.61
C ASN A 197 -11.15 15.14 -5.78
N GLY A 198 -11.57 13.91 -5.49
CA GLY A 198 -12.06 12.97 -6.47
C GLY A 198 -11.89 11.52 -6.04
N LEU A 199 -11.82 10.64 -7.02
CA LEU A 199 -11.71 9.21 -6.81
C LEU A 199 -10.26 8.76 -6.91
N TYR A 200 -9.88 7.88 -6.00
CA TYR A 200 -8.58 7.22 -5.94
C TYR A 200 -8.78 5.74 -5.76
N TYR A 201 -7.87 4.96 -6.31
CA TYR A 201 -7.95 3.50 -6.30
C TYR A 201 -6.61 2.89 -5.95
N PHE A 202 -6.64 1.77 -5.23
CA PHE A 202 -5.46 1.02 -4.81
C PHE A 202 -5.70 -0.46 -5.02
N ASP A 203 -4.62 -1.17 -5.39
CA ASP A 203 -4.63 -2.62 -5.55
C ASP A 203 -3.20 -3.18 -5.38
N ASN A 204 -3.08 -4.51 -5.26
CA ASN A 204 -1.82 -5.24 -5.27
C ASN A 204 -0.78 -4.68 -4.29
N ILE A 205 -1.19 -4.41 -3.06
CA ILE A 205 -0.30 -3.93 -2.02
C ILE A 205 0.62 -5.06 -1.57
N ARG A 206 1.91 -4.88 -1.76
CA ARG A 206 2.90 -5.91 -1.46
C ARG A 206 4.07 -5.34 -0.67
N VAL A 207 4.42 -6.02 0.44
CA VAL A 207 5.64 -5.76 1.19
C VAL A 207 6.47 -7.03 1.25
N GLU A 208 7.71 -6.95 0.87
CA GLU A 208 8.67 -8.05 0.85
C GLU A 208 9.91 -7.69 1.65
N ALA A 209 10.49 -8.66 2.34
CA ALA A 209 11.85 -8.53 2.85
C ALA A 209 12.83 -8.61 1.66
N ILE A 210 13.79 -7.68 1.62
CA ILE A 210 14.77 -7.59 0.53
C ILE A 210 16.19 -7.60 1.07
N THR A 211 17.17 -7.80 0.16
CA THR A 211 18.59 -7.75 0.50
C THR A 211 19.10 -6.29 0.54
N PRO A 212 20.24 -6.03 1.22
CA PRO A 212 20.87 -4.70 1.20
C PRO A 212 21.24 -4.23 -0.23
N GLU A 213 21.61 -5.15 -1.12
CA GLU A 213 21.94 -4.83 -2.51
C GLU A 213 20.72 -4.40 -3.31
N GLU A 214 19.54 -5.02 -3.06
CA GLU A 214 18.29 -4.59 -3.67
C GLU A 214 17.84 -3.24 -3.11
N MET A 215 17.99 -3.03 -1.80
CA MET A 215 17.72 -1.74 -1.18
C MET A 215 18.58 -0.61 -1.78
N ALA A 216 19.88 -0.84 -1.97
CA ALA A 216 20.78 0.12 -2.59
C ALA A 216 20.33 0.50 -4.01
N ARG A 217 19.93 -0.49 -4.82
CA ARG A 217 19.39 -0.25 -6.18
C ARG A 217 18.12 0.59 -6.17
N LEU A 218 17.17 0.32 -5.27
CA LEU A 218 15.94 1.12 -5.15
C LEU A 218 16.22 2.57 -4.75
N VAL A 219 17.19 2.79 -3.87
CA VAL A 219 17.62 4.16 -3.46
C VAL A 219 18.26 4.89 -4.63
N GLU A 220 19.12 4.24 -5.40
CA GLU A 220 19.77 4.80 -6.58
C GLU A 220 18.78 5.19 -7.67
N GLN A 221 17.85 4.29 -8.03
CA GLN A 221 16.79 4.55 -8.99
C GLN A 221 15.98 5.80 -8.62
N ARG A 222 15.53 5.89 -7.36
CA ARG A 222 14.75 7.04 -6.89
C ARG A 222 15.54 8.35 -6.89
N SER A 223 16.84 8.28 -6.70
CA SER A 223 17.73 9.47 -6.75
C SER A 223 17.94 9.94 -8.19
N GLY A 224 18.07 9.00 -9.14
CA GLY A 224 18.19 9.31 -10.56
C GLY A 224 16.93 9.91 -11.17
N ASP A 225 15.75 9.49 -10.72
CA ASP A 225 14.47 10.03 -11.21
C ASP A 225 14.17 11.46 -10.69
N LYS A 226 14.74 11.84 -9.56
CA LYS A 226 14.63 13.23 -9.03
C LYS A 226 15.53 14.25 -9.71
N LEU A 227 16.49 13.77 -10.51
CA LEU A 227 17.45 14.64 -11.24
C LEU A 227 17.04 14.87 -12.71
N LYS A 228 15.95 14.27 -13.16
CA LYS A 228 15.32 14.47 -14.48
C LYS A 228 14.10 15.39 -14.36
#